data_42377234ce69e97f4c898e2633a0ab72
#
_entry.id   42377234ce69e97f4c898e2633a0ab72
#
_cell.length_a   1.000
_cell.length_b   1.000
_cell.length_c   1.000
_cell.angle_alpha   90.00
_cell.angle_beta   90.00
_cell.angle_gamma   90.00
#
_symmetry.space_group_name_H-M   'P 1'
#
loop_
_entity.id
_entity.type
_entity.pdbx_description
1 polymer ?
#
loop_
_entity_poly.entity_id
_entity_poly.type
_entity_poly.pdbx_seq_one_letter_code
_entity_poly.pdbx_strand_id
1 'polypeptide(L)'
;MKNIKFLTIFFAFLLAGCTNIDGILYSVDDLNGSQIAILDHSVSEEDLGEVFPQSKAVHFKSTSEFLLAIAIGKCDAGLVEKQEAQYLLSRNPDYASLSHEGFAEESATIIVHRRLLPGRNESVFEGSFLDKSINRIYRSIISDGYWLLILKGFANTAAMFILGIMMAFLLACLMLVMNKSKYLRYISMPVSYFIKKIHDVPSIVLIFFFYYVVFASAHVNVIIVCALSLGVYTSGSLINIFNVHLNQINMNQHYAAEMLGLKGWKKYRYVILPQAVKPMLPLIAAEAKVLLRATSYAGYISGLDLVKVTEIIRNDTYDVLVPLLMVSVIFLVMSHIIVEGLSAIYNKAFKYD
;
A
#
# COMPACT_ATOMS: atom_id res chain seq x y z
N MET A 1 -10.11 9.60 20.45
CA MET A 1 -9.17 9.12 21.49
C MET A 1 -9.12 7.59 21.66
N LYS A 2 -10.21 6.81 21.53
CA LYS A 2 -10.16 5.33 21.62
C LYS A 2 -9.31 4.67 20.50
N ASN A 3 -9.32 5.21 19.30
CA ASN A 3 -8.60 4.64 18.13
C ASN A 3 -7.08 4.83 18.21
N ILE A 4 -6.58 5.86 18.90
CA ILE A 4 -5.14 6.10 19.07
C ILE A 4 -4.51 5.07 20.02
N LYS A 5 -5.24 4.69 21.10
CA LYS A 5 -4.78 3.66 22.03
C LYS A 5 -4.70 2.27 21.39
N PHE A 6 -5.63 1.95 20.47
CA PHE A 6 -5.57 0.70 19.72
C PHE A 6 -4.38 0.66 18.77
N LEU A 7 -4.06 1.78 18.14
CA LEU A 7 -2.92 1.91 17.23
C LEU A 7 -1.59 1.74 18.00
N THR A 8 -1.47 2.34 19.20
CA THR A 8 -0.27 2.21 20.04
C THR A 8 -0.09 0.78 20.57
N ILE A 9 -1.17 0.08 20.94
CA ILE A 9 -1.11 -1.32 21.38
C ILE A 9 -0.77 -2.25 20.22
N PHE A 10 -1.34 -2.03 19.04
CA PHE A 10 -1.03 -2.80 17.84
C PHE A 10 0.43 -2.61 17.40
N PHE A 11 0.96 -1.38 17.48
CA PHE A 11 2.36 -1.07 17.23
C PHE A 11 3.29 -1.73 18.25
N ALA A 12 2.94 -1.72 19.53
CA ALA A 12 3.71 -2.37 20.59
C ALA A 12 3.74 -3.90 20.40
N PHE A 13 2.63 -4.51 19.95
CA PHE A 13 2.55 -5.95 19.71
C PHE A 13 3.37 -6.40 18.48
N LEU A 14 3.40 -5.58 17.41
CA LEU A 14 4.23 -5.83 16.23
C LEU A 14 5.74 -5.71 16.56
N LEU A 15 6.09 -4.80 17.46
CA LEU A 15 7.48 -4.61 17.89
C LEU A 15 7.94 -5.68 18.89
N ALA A 16 7.04 -6.27 19.68
CA ALA A 16 7.35 -7.31 20.66
C ALA A 16 7.52 -8.72 20.04
N GLY A 17 7.03 -8.93 18.81
CA GLY A 17 7.11 -10.23 18.11
C GLY A 17 8.49 -10.59 17.56
N CYS A 18 9.52 -9.75 17.74
CA CYS A 18 10.85 -9.95 17.16
C CYS A 18 11.94 -10.32 18.17
N THR A 19 11.60 -10.94 19.30
CA THR A 19 12.62 -11.32 20.26
C THR A 19 12.41 -12.74 20.76
N ASN A 20 13.08 -13.71 20.15
CA ASN A 20 13.67 -14.86 20.82
C ASN A 20 14.44 -15.69 19.79
N ILE A 21 15.75 -15.53 19.78
CA ILE A 21 16.66 -16.48 19.14
C ILE A 21 17.68 -16.85 20.20
N ASP A 22 17.48 -18.01 20.77
CA ASP A 22 18.42 -18.64 21.68
C ASP A 22 19.38 -19.47 20.82
N GLY A 23 20.63 -19.01 20.68
CA GLY A 23 21.70 -19.74 20.01
C GLY A 23 22.87 -18.80 19.67
N ILE A 24 23.99 -18.99 20.35
CA ILE A 24 25.26 -18.33 20.01
C ILE A 24 26.08 -19.33 19.19
N LEU A 25 26.48 -18.96 17.98
CA LEU A 25 27.37 -19.75 17.13
C LEU A 25 28.81 -19.50 17.54
N TYR A 26 29.46 -20.49 18.12
CA TYR A 26 30.88 -20.42 18.52
C TYR A 26 31.83 -20.85 17.39
N SER A 27 31.38 -21.75 16.50
CA SER A 27 32.12 -22.18 15.32
C SER A 27 31.18 -22.38 14.12
N VAL A 28 31.75 -22.48 12.91
CA VAL A 28 30.98 -22.78 11.69
C VAL A 28 30.42 -24.21 11.76
N ASP A 29 31.06 -25.09 12.48
CA ASP A 29 30.63 -26.48 12.67
C ASP A 29 29.32 -26.58 13.45
N ASP A 30 28.98 -25.56 14.25
CA ASP A 30 27.69 -25.48 14.97
C ASP A 30 26.49 -25.35 14.03
N LEU A 31 26.72 -25.02 12.75
CA LEU A 31 25.70 -24.98 11.72
C LEU A 31 25.31 -26.36 11.20
N ASN A 32 26.05 -27.41 11.56
CA ASN A 32 25.70 -28.76 11.15
C ASN A 32 24.45 -29.26 11.88
N GLY A 33 23.40 -29.55 11.11
CA GLY A 33 22.07 -29.91 11.63
C GLY A 33 21.09 -28.72 11.75
N SER A 34 21.53 -27.51 11.42
CA SER A 34 20.70 -26.31 11.43
C SER A 34 19.94 -26.08 10.11
N GLN A 35 19.07 -25.08 10.08
CA GLN A 35 18.38 -24.65 8.84
C GLN A 35 19.19 -23.55 8.16
N ILE A 36 19.61 -23.82 6.92
CA ILE A 36 20.43 -22.89 6.13
C ILE A 36 19.60 -22.36 4.96
N ALA A 37 19.51 -21.04 4.86
CA ALA A 37 18.85 -20.37 3.77
C ALA A 37 19.74 -20.41 2.53
N ILE A 38 19.17 -20.72 1.37
CA ILE A 38 19.84 -20.67 0.07
C ILE A 38 19.06 -19.77 -0.87
N LEU A 39 19.74 -18.94 -1.63
CA LEU A 39 19.14 -18.12 -2.66
C LEU A 39 19.15 -18.89 -3.99
N ASP A 40 17.99 -19.06 -4.65
CA ASP A 40 17.76 -19.96 -5.79
C ASP A 40 18.72 -19.79 -6.98
N HIS A 41 19.48 -18.69 -7.05
CA HIS A 41 20.39 -18.38 -8.16
C HIS A 41 21.88 -18.41 -7.79
N SER A 42 22.19 -18.74 -6.53
CA SER A 42 23.51 -18.46 -5.97
C SER A 42 24.35 -19.73 -5.72
N VAL A 43 23.81 -20.74 -5.07
CA VAL A 43 24.56 -21.94 -4.68
C VAL A 43 23.69 -23.19 -4.80
N SER A 44 24.30 -24.35 -5.14
CA SER A 44 23.58 -25.61 -5.26
C SER A 44 23.39 -26.31 -3.90
N GLU A 45 22.35 -27.15 -3.76
CA GLU A 45 22.17 -28.01 -2.59
C GLU A 45 23.31 -29.02 -2.43
N GLU A 46 23.97 -29.40 -3.52
CA GLU A 46 25.10 -30.31 -3.49
C GLU A 46 26.28 -29.73 -2.73
N ASP A 47 26.57 -28.44 -2.97
CA ASP A 47 27.63 -27.71 -2.24
C ASP A 47 27.36 -27.63 -0.74
N LEU A 48 26.08 -27.47 -0.36
CA LEU A 48 25.68 -27.48 1.06
C LEU A 48 25.85 -28.88 1.67
N GLY A 49 25.46 -29.92 0.96
CA GLY A 49 25.52 -31.31 1.41
C GLY A 49 26.94 -31.83 1.62
N GLU A 50 27.90 -31.32 0.85
CA GLU A 50 29.33 -31.66 1.03
C GLU A 50 29.90 -31.04 2.33
N VAL A 51 29.49 -29.83 2.70
CA VAL A 51 30.04 -29.11 3.88
C VAL A 51 29.23 -29.37 5.13
N PHE A 52 27.89 -29.42 5.03
CA PHE A 52 26.96 -29.61 6.14
C PHE A 52 25.95 -30.73 5.88
N PRO A 53 26.36 -32.00 5.94
CA PRO A 53 25.53 -33.15 5.51
C PRO A 53 24.25 -33.36 6.36
N GLN A 54 24.16 -32.80 7.56
CA GLN A 54 22.99 -32.91 8.44
C GLN A 54 22.08 -31.68 8.41
N SER A 55 22.46 -30.62 7.71
CA SER A 55 21.70 -29.37 7.63
C SER A 55 20.60 -29.44 6.58
N LYS A 56 19.53 -28.67 6.78
CA LYS A 56 18.40 -28.58 5.85
C LYS A 56 18.45 -27.28 5.07
N ALA A 57 18.46 -27.40 3.74
CA ALA A 57 18.33 -26.28 2.85
C ALA A 57 16.90 -25.71 2.84
N VAL A 58 16.78 -24.39 2.91
CA VAL A 58 15.52 -23.67 2.73
C VAL A 58 15.71 -22.64 1.62
N HIS A 59 15.03 -22.83 0.50
CA HIS A 59 15.18 -22.01 -0.70
C HIS A 59 14.36 -20.72 -0.63
N PHE A 60 14.95 -19.63 -1.08
CA PHE A 60 14.33 -18.33 -1.20
C PHE A 60 14.56 -17.75 -2.61
N LYS A 61 13.51 -17.16 -3.19
CA LYS A 61 13.57 -16.49 -4.50
C LYS A 61 13.95 -15.01 -4.40
N SER A 62 13.80 -14.44 -3.22
CA SER A 62 14.04 -13.02 -2.98
C SER A 62 15.09 -12.84 -1.90
N THR A 63 16.08 -11.98 -2.17
CA THR A 63 17.12 -11.62 -1.22
C THR A 63 16.56 -11.00 0.07
N SER A 64 15.44 -10.28 -0.02
CA SER A 64 14.76 -9.72 1.16
C SER A 64 14.14 -10.80 2.04
N GLU A 65 13.53 -11.83 1.46
CA GLU A 65 12.99 -12.97 2.22
C GLU A 65 14.11 -13.82 2.84
N PHE A 66 15.19 -14.02 2.10
CA PHE A 66 16.40 -14.69 2.55
C PHE A 66 16.99 -14.01 3.80
N LEU A 67 17.28 -12.71 3.73
CA LEU A 67 17.82 -11.97 4.88
C LEU A 67 16.83 -11.91 6.04
N LEU A 68 15.54 -11.74 5.75
CA LEU A 68 14.51 -11.74 6.77
C LEU A 68 14.44 -13.09 7.51
N ALA A 69 14.54 -14.22 6.78
CA ALA A 69 14.51 -15.55 7.38
C ALA A 69 15.66 -15.76 8.39
N ILE A 70 16.85 -15.23 8.07
CA ILE A 70 18.00 -15.24 8.98
C ILE A 70 17.75 -14.26 10.15
N ALA A 71 17.18 -13.08 9.88
CA ALA A 71 16.93 -12.05 10.88
C ALA A 71 15.90 -12.49 11.95
N ILE A 72 14.86 -13.21 11.57
CA ILE A 72 13.82 -13.70 12.51
C ILE A 72 14.16 -15.06 13.14
N GLY A 73 15.29 -15.69 12.71
CA GLY A 73 15.71 -17.01 13.20
C GLY A 73 14.93 -18.18 12.64
N LYS A 74 14.30 -18.02 11.49
CA LYS A 74 13.74 -19.13 10.73
C LYS A 74 14.85 -19.98 10.12
N CYS A 75 15.97 -19.34 9.75
CA CYS A 75 17.20 -19.99 9.33
C CYS A 75 18.35 -19.44 10.20
N ASP A 76 19.30 -20.30 10.56
CA ASP A 76 20.42 -19.95 11.43
C ASP A 76 21.52 -19.25 10.65
N ALA A 77 21.68 -19.58 9.40
CA ALA A 77 22.64 -18.98 8.46
C ALA A 77 22.06 -18.93 7.05
N GLY A 78 22.76 -18.20 6.18
CA GLY A 78 22.47 -18.18 4.74
C GLY A 78 23.73 -18.48 3.93
N LEU A 79 23.59 -19.19 2.82
CA LEU A 79 24.66 -19.52 1.90
C LEU A 79 24.42 -18.77 0.59
N VAL A 80 25.40 -17.97 0.18
CA VAL A 80 25.36 -17.17 -1.06
C VAL A 80 26.73 -17.11 -1.73
N GLU A 81 26.76 -16.77 -3.01
CA GLU A 81 27.99 -16.53 -3.74
C GLU A 81 28.79 -15.36 -3.13
N LYS A 82 30.11 -15.44 -3.14
CA LYS A 82 31.00 -14.47 -2.50
C LYS A 82 30.80 -13.03 -2.98
N GLN A 83 30.57 -12.83 -4.28
CA GLN A 83 30.31 -11.50 -4.84
C GLN A 83 28.98 -10.92 -4.31
N GLU A 84 27.96 -11.73 -4.25
CA GLU A 84 26.66 -11.37 -3.71
C GLU A 84 26.73 -11.11 -2.20
N ALA A 85 27.50 -11.93 -1.47
CA ALA A 85 27.76 -11.71 -0.04
C ALA A 85 28.37 -10.33 0.24
N GLN A 86 29.39 -9.92 -0.54
CA GLN A 86 30.01 -8.61 -0.39
C GLN A 86 29.01 -7.46 -0.61
N TYR A 87 28.18 -7.58 -1.63
CA TYR A 87 27.13 -6.60 -1.90
C TYR A 87 26.11 -6.54 -0.75
N LEU A 88 25.64 -7.70 -0.26
CA LEU A 88 24.69 -7.77 0.83
C LEU A 88 25.22 -7.21 2.15
N LEU A 89 26.45 -7.55 2.49
CA LEU A 89 27.11 -7.09 3.71
C LEU A 89 27.40 -5.59 3.70
N SER A 90 27.74 -5.03 2.53
CA SER A 90 27.98 -3.59 2.40
C SER A 90 26.73 -2.76 2.74
N ARG A 91 25.56 -3.29 2.46
CA ARG A 91 24.26 -2.64 2.71
C ARG A 91 23.59 -3.06 4.02
N ASN A 92 24.00 -4.15 4.61
CA ASN A 92 23.39 -4.71 5.82
C ASN A 92 24.44 -5.00 6.89
N PRO A 93 24.85 -3.98 7.67
CA PRO A 93 25.89 -4.12 8.70
C PRO A 93 25.49 -5.05 9.87
N ASP A 94 24.20 -5.44 9.97
CA ASP A 94 23.71 -6.38 10.98
C ASP A 94 24.08 -7.84 10.66
N TYR A 95 24.66 -8.09 9.50
CA TYR A 95 25.13 -9.41 9.07
C TYR A 95 26.66 -9.45 8.98
N ALA A 96 27.21 -10.64 9.07
CA ALA A 96 28.63 -10.90 8.92
C ALA A 96 28.85 -12.15 8.06
N SER A 97 29.96 -12.17 7.33
CA SER A 97 30.40 -13.38 6.62
C SER A 97 31.25 -14.25 7.54
N LEU A 98 31.07 -15.55 7.39
CA LEU A 98 31.95 -16.57 7.95
C LEU A 98 32.60 -17.31 6.79
N SER A 99 33.92 -17.49 6.82
CA SER A 99 34.67 -18.31 5.89
C SER A 99 34.79 -19.73 6.44
N HIS A 100 34.59 -20.73 5.59
CA HIS A 100 34.84 -22.13 5.93
C HIS A 100 35.80 -22.73 4.88
N GLU A 101 36.76 -23.49 5.34
CA GLU A 101 37.79 -24.10 4.46
C GLU A 101 37.23 -25.17 3.52
N GLY A 102 35.97 -25.64 3.74
CA GLY A 102 35.30 -26.63 2.92
C GLY A 102 34.70 -26.09 1.62
N PHE A 103 34.53 -24.76 1.49
CA PHE A 103 34.08 -24.16 0.23
C PHE A 103 35.31 -23.73 -0.60
N ALA A 104 35.33 -24.02 -1.90
CA ALA A 104 36.35 -23.48 -2.79
C ALA A 104 36.40 -21.96 -2.61
N GLU A 105 37.59 -21.40 -2.45
CA GLU A 105 37.82 -20.00 -2.00
C GLU A 105 37.03 -18.90 -2.78
N GLU A 106 36.43 -19.24 -3.91
CA GLU A 106 35.74 -18.31 -4.79
C GLU A 106 34.23 -18.54 -4.94
N SER A 107 33.67 -19.68 -4.47
CA SER A 107 32.31 -20.05 -4.84
C SER A 107 31.22 -19.64 -3.86
N ALA A 108 31.40 -19.83 -2.56
CA ALA A 108 30.32 -19.57 -1.60
C ALA A 108 30.80 -18.94 -0.30
N THR A 109 29.90 -18.20 0.37
CA THR A 109 30.17 -17.56 1.65
C THR A 109 28.94 -17.71 2.55
N ILE A 110 29.19 -18.02 3.81
CA ILE A 110 28.15 -18.12 4.84
C ILE A 110 27.85 -16.72 5.39
N ILE A 111 26.59 -16.32 5.36
CA ILE A 111 26.08 -15.09 5.99
C ILE A 111 25.33 -15.45 7.24
N VAL A 112 25.69 -14.84 8.35
CA VAL A 112 24.99 -14.97 9.63
C VAL A 112 24.59 -13.61 10.19
N HIS A 113 23.55 -13.57 10.99
CA HIS A 113 23.22 -12.37 11.72
C HIS A 113 24.25 -12.17 12.83
N ARG A 114 24.84 -10.95 12.95
CA ARG A 114 25.92 -10.65 13.90
C ARG A 114 25.63 -10.97 15.36
N ARG A 115 24.35 -10.99 15.76
CA ARG A 115 23.93 -11.35 17.11
C ARG A 115 24.22 -12.82 17.49
N LEU A 116 24.44 -13.68 16.50
CA LEU A 116 24.76 -15.10 16.73
C LEU A 116 26.26 -15.34 16.97
N LEU A 117 27.11 -14.31 16.79
CA LEU A 117 28.56 -14.45 16.94
C LEU A 117 29.02 -14.09 18.36
N PRO A 118 29.85 -14.95 19.01
CA PRO A 118 30.38 -14.68 20.34
C PRO A 118 31.33 -13.47 20.35
N GLY A 119 31.26 -12.66 21.39
CA GLY A 119 32.21 -11.56 21.64
C GLY A 119 32.10 -10.33 20.73
N ARG A 120 31.16 -10.29 19.79
CA ARG A 120 30.88 -9.12 18.92
C ARG A 120 29.59 -8.39 19.26
N ASN A 121 28.89 -8.79 20.30
CA ASN A 121 27.70 -8.10 20.78
C ASN A 121 27.96 -6.72 21.35
N GLU A 122 29.22 -6.33 21.55
CA GLU A 122 29.58 -5.08 22.23
C GLU A 122 29.91 -3.91 21.30
N SER A 123 30.13 -4.11 19.99
CA SER A 123 30.69 -3.01 19.17
C SER A 123 29.79 -2.49 18.03
N VAL A 124 28.57 -3.00 17.84
CA VAL A 124 27.77 -2.56 16.66
C VAL A 124 26.57 -1.72 17.00
N PHE A 125 26.02 -1.76 18.16
CA PHE A 125 25.05 -0.81 18.72
C PHE A 125 24.73 -1.18 20.17
N GLU A 126 25.50 -0.71 21.10
CA GLU A 126 25.12 -0.48 22.50
C GLU A 126 24.09 0.66 22.56
N GLY A 127 22.98 0.49 21.88
CA GLY A 127 21.86 1.40 21.92
C GLY A 127 20.65 0.68 22.48
N SER A 128 19.88 1.35 23.30
CA SER A 128 18.56 0.97 23.73
C SER A 128 17.75 0.47 22.51
N PHE A 129 16.73 -0.39 22.73
CA PHE A 129 15.77 -0.78 21.69
C PHE A 129 15.28 0.44 20.86
N LEU A 130 15.17 1.61 21.49
CA LEU A 130 14.81 2.87 20.84
C LEU A 130 15.87 3.32 19.84
N ASP A 131 17.17 3.23 20.17
CA ASP A 131 18.26 3.66 19.28
C ASP A 131 18.35 2.78 18.03
N LYS A 132 18.12 1.47 18.19
CA LYS A 132 18.06 0.52 17.06
C LYS A 132 16.88 0.83 16.14
N SER A 133 15.73 1.15 16.72
CA SER A 133 14.52 1.51 15.96
C SER A 133 14.69 2.86 15.23
N ILE A 134 15.28 3.85 15.89
CA ILE A 134 15.58 5.16 15.30
C ILE A 134 16.56 5.01 14.13
N ASN A 135 17.61 4.22 14.27
CA ASN A 135 18.57 3.99 13.20
C ASN A 135 17.97 3.26 11.99
N ARG A 136 17.06 2.29 12.21
CA ARG A 136 16.30 1.67 11.11
C ARG A 136 15.43 2.70 10.38
N ILE A 137 14.71 3.53 11.13
CA ILE A 137 13.89 4.60 10.57
C ILE A 137 14.76 5.59 9.77
N TYR A 138 15.89 6.00 10.34
CA TYR A 138 16.82 6.91 9.67
C TYR A 138 17.33 6.33 8.34
N ARG A 139 17.76 5.07 8.33
CA ARG A 139 18.25 4.38 7.13
C ARG A 139 17.17 4.18 6.07
N SER A 140 15.96 3.83 6.47
CA SER A 140 14.85 3.55 5.53
C SER A 140 14.15 4.81 5.01
N ILE A 141 14.31 5.96 5.67
CA ILE A 141 13.59 7.17 5.29
C ILE A 141 14.54 8.30 4.87
N ILE A 142 15.62 8.50 5.61
CA ILE A 142 16.47 9.71 5.49
C ILE A 142 17.74 9.45 4.67
N SER A 143 18.43 8.30 4.91
CA SER A 143 19.61 7.95 4.13
C SER A 143 19.25 7.81 2.64
N ASP A 144 20.18 8.04 1.77
CA ASP A 144 20.06 7.89 0.32
C ASP A 144 18.94 8.72 -0.36
N GLY A 145 18.35 9.68 0.36
CA GLY A 145 17.33 10.58 -0.18
C GLY A 145 15.95 9.93 -0.39
N TYR A 146 15.63 8.80 0.27
CA TYR A 146 14.34 8.11 0.15
C TYR A 146 13.14 9.00 0.50
N TRP A 147 13.31 10.00 1.36
CA TRP A 147 12.25 10.96 1.67
C TRP A 147 11.71 11.69 0.44
N LEU A 148 12.58 11.99 -0.57
CA LEU A 148 12.15 12.56 -1.86
C LEU A 148 11.34 11.57 -2.68
N LEU A 149 11.73 10.30 -2.65
CA LEU A 149 11.00 9.22 -3.34
C LEU A 149 9.63 9.01 -2.70
N ILE A 150 9.55 9.01 -1.37
CA ILE A 150 8.30 8.94 -0.60
C ILE A 150 7.39 10.13 -0.94
N LEU A 151 7.95 11.34 -1.00
CA LEU A 151 7.18 12.53 -1.34
C LEU A 151 6.63 12.47 -2.78
N LYS A 152 7.42 11.97 -3.74
CA LYS A 152 6.96 11.73 -5.12
C LYS A 152 5.85 10.69 -5.18
N GLY A 153 6.01 9.55 -4.50
CA GLY A 153 4.99 8.51 -4.40
C GLY A 153 3.70 9.02 -3.77
N PHE A 154 3.81 9.82 -2.70
CA PHE A 154 2.69 10.48 -2.06
C PHE A 154 1.97 11.46 -3.01
N ALA A 155 2.71 12.32 -3.70
CA ALA A 155 2.15 13.28 -4.65
C ALA A 155 1.43 12.58 -5.81
N ASN A 156 1.99 11.51 -6.36
CA ASN A 156 1.37 10.71 -7.41
C ASN A 156 0.10 10.01 -6.92
N THR A 157 0.14 9.39 -5.73
CA THR A 157 -1.03 8.75 -5.11
C THR A 157 -2.15 9.78 -4.86
N ALA A 158 -1.80 10.95 -4.31
CA ALA A 158 -2.74 12.05 -4.10
C ALA A 158 -3.30 12.60 -5.41
N ALA A 159 -2.48 12.76 -6.45
CA ALA A 159 -2.93 13.20 -7.77
C ALA A 159 -3.91 12.20 -8.40
N MET A 160 -3.59 10.90 -8.39
CA MET A 160 -4.50 9.86 -8.88
C MET A 160 -5.82 9.85 -8.13
N PHE A 161 -5.78 10.00 -6.80
CA PHE A 161 -6.97 10.08 -5.97
C PHE A 161 -7.83 11.30 -6.29
N ILE A 162 -7.23 12.49 -6.33
CA ILE A 162 -7.96 13.75 -6.57
C ILE A 162 -8.57 13.75 -7.98
N LEU A 163 -7.80 13.42 -9.00
CA LEU A 163 -8.29 13.35 -10.37
C LEU A 163 -9.36 12.27 -10.54
N GLY A 164 -9.16 11.10 -9.92
CA GLY A 164 -10.12 9.99 -9.97
C GLY A 164 -11.45 10.33 -9.29
N ILE A 165 -11.44 10.94 -8.11
CA ILE A 165 -12.66 11.32 -7.40
C ILE A 165 -13.40 12.45 -8.13
N MET A 166 -12.67 13.43 -8.68
CA MET A 166 -13.26 14.50 -9.50
C MET A 166 -13.96 13.93 -10.74
N MET A 167 -13.30 13.01 -11.43
CA MET A 167 -13.87 12.33 -12.60
C MET A 167 -15.10 11.51 -12.23
N ALA A 168 -15.06 10.77 -11.11
CA ALA A 168 -16.18 9.99 -10.61
C ALA A 168 -17.41 10.85 -10.30
N PHE A 169 -17.20 11.98 -9.62
CA PHE A 169 -18.28 12.95 -9.33
C PHE A 169 -18.83 13.57 -10.61
N LEU A 170 -17.95 13.99 -11.54
CA LEU A 170 -18.36 14.58 -12.82
C LEU A 170 -19.26 13.61 -13.59
N LEU A 171 -18.83 12.35 -13.75
CA LEU A 171 -19.61 11.32 -14.44
C LEU A 171 -20.93 11.03 -13.73
N ALA A 172 -20.92 10.88 -12.41
CA ALA A 172 -22.11 10.61 -11.63
C ALA A 172 -23.13 11.76 -11.73
N CYS A 173 -22.69 13.01 -11.60
CA CYS A 173 -23.56 14.17 -11.76
C CYS A 173 -24.09 14.31 -13.20
N LEU A 174 -23.25 14.07 -14.20
CA LEU A 174 -23.65 14.08 -15.61
C LEU A 174 -24.76 13.05 -15.87
N MET A 175 -24.58 11.81 -15.39
CA MET A 175 -25.58 10.76 -15.56
C MET A 175 -26.89 11.10 -14.83
N LEU A 176 -26.84 11.71 -13.65
CA LEU A 176 -28.04 12.15 -12.94
C LEU A 176 -28.82 13.22 -13.73
N VAL A 177 -28.12 14.21 -14.28
CA VAL A 177 -28.75 15.28 -15.06
C VAL A 177 -29.37 14.71 -16.35
N MET A 178 -28.61 13.86 -17.05
CA MET A 178 -29.08 13.23 -18.28
C MET A 178 -30.32 12.33 -18.05
N ASN A 179 -30.33 11.57 -16.94
CA ASN A 179 -31.47 10.69 -16.59
C ASN A 179 -32.76 11.48 -16.29
N LYS A 180 -32.68 12.75 -15.91
CA LYS A 180 -33.85 13.63 -15.70
C LYS A 180 -34.37 14.26 -16.97
N SER A 181 -33.58 14.34 -18.03
CA SER A 181 -33.98 14.89 -19.32
C SER A 181 -34.81 13.87 -20.10
N LYS A 182 -35.99 14.28 -20.61
CA LYS A 182 -36.89 13.41 -21.37
C LYS A 182 -36.21 12.80 -22.62
N TYR A 183 -35.36 13.54 -23.29
CA TYR A 183 -34.68 13.10 -24.51
C TYR A 183 -33.39 12.33 -24.23
N LEU A 184 -32.58 12.79 -23.25
CA LEU A 184 -31.26 12.18 -22.95
C LEU A 184 -31.39 10.89 -22.13
N ARG A 185 -32.54 10.66 -21.52
CA ARG A 185 -32.81 9.47 -20.70
C ARG A 185 -32.63 8.16 -21.47
N TYR A 186 -33.05 8.13 -22.75
CA TYR A 186 -32.91 6.93 -23.58
C TYR A 186 -31.45 6.52 -23.82
N ILE A 187 -30.53 7.49 -23.85
CA ILE A 187 -29.09 7.23 -24.01
C ILE A 187 -28.44 7.01 -22.63
N SER A 188 -28.81 7.80 -21.63
CA SER A 188 -28.16 7.76 -20.32
C SER A 188 -28.52 6.53 -19.49
N MET A 189 -29.70 5.95 -19.66
CA MET A 189 -30.10 4.73 -18.93
C MET A 189 -29.19 3.53 -19.24
N PRO A 190 -28.98 3.11 -20.51
CA PRO A 190 -28.08 2.00 -20.81
C PRO A 190 -26.63 2.30 -20.43
N VAL A 191 -26.16 3.54 -20.61
CA VAL A 191 -24.81 3.94 -20.20
C VAL A 191 -24.66 3.87 -18.68
N SER A 192 -25.60 4.40 -17.92
CA SER A 192 -25.60 4.31 -16.45
C SER A 192 -25.66 2.86 -15.96
N TYR A 193 -26.42 2.01 -16.64
CA TYR A 193 -26.49 0.59 -16.32
C TYR A 193 -25.13 -0.08 -16.56
N PHE A 194 -24.49 0.19 -17.69
CA PHE A 194 -23.18 -0.34 -18.02
C PHE A 194 -22.09 0.12 -17.03
N ILE A 195 -22.05 1.42 -16.70
CA ILE A 195 -21.08 1.97 -15.73
C ILE A 195 -21.29 1.31 -14.34
N LYS A 196 -22.54 1.09 -13.91
CA LYS A 196 -22.80 0.37 -12.66
C LYS A 196 -22.30 -1.07 -12.69
N LYS A 197 -22.39 -1.74 -13.84
CA LYS A 197 -21.88 -3.11 -14.01
C LYS A 197 -20.37 -3.18 -14.06
N ILE A 198 -19.70 -2.14 -14.55
CA ILE A 198 -18.22 -2.03 -14.46
C ILE A 198 -17.74 -2.07 -13.00
N HIS A 199 -18.53 -1.54 -12.07
CA HIS A 199 -18.18 -1.58 -10.65
C HIS A 199 -18.15 -3.00 -10.06
N ASP A 200 -18.80 -3.97 -10.67
CA ASP A 200 -18.75 -5.38 -10.27
C ASP A 200 -17.42 -6.06 -10.68
N VAL A 201 -16.65 -5.45 -11.60
CA VAL A 201 -15.33 -5.94 -12.04
C VAL A 201 -14.25 -5.49 -11.04
N PRO A 202 -13.25 -6.34 -10.69
CA PRO A 202 -12.14 -5.89 -9.85
C PRO A 202 -11.43 -4.67 -10.42
N SER A 203 -11.20 -3.64 -9.60
CA SER A 203 -10.63 -2.37 -10.06
C SER A 203 -9.26 -2.51 -10.72
N ILE A 204 -8.44 -3.48 -10.29
CA ILE A 204 -7.14 -3.77 -10.92
C ILE A 204 -7.29 -4.22 -12.38
N VAL A 205 -8.30 -5.06 -12.68
CA VAL A 205 -8.56 -5.54 -14.05
C VAL A 205 -8.97 -4.37 -14.94
N LEU A 206 -9.75 -3.43 -14.40
CA LEU A 206 -10.14 -2.24 -15.13
C LEU A 206 -8.95 -1.33 -15.44
N ILE A 207 -8.03 -1.16 -14.48
CA ILE A 207 -6.78 -0.41 -14.70
C ILE A 207 -5.97 -1.04 -15.84
N PHE A 208 -5.80 -2.39 -15.83
CA PHE A 208 -5.09 -3.10 -16.89
C PHE A 208 -5.78 -2.95 -18.24
N PHE A 209 -7.11 -3.04 -18.29
CA PHE A 209 -7.88 -2.84 -19.52
C PHE A 209 -7.67 -1.42 -20.09
N PHE A 210 -7.76 -0.40 -19.25
CA PHE A 210 -7.51 0.97 -19.70
C PHE A 210 -6.06 1.14 -20.19
N TYR A 211 -5.09 0.63 -19.46
CA TYR A 211 -3.68 0.80 -19.81
C TYR A 211 -3.27 0.02 -21.05
N TYR A 212 -3.59 -1.27 -21.13
CA TYR A 212 -3.13 -2.15 -22.20
C TYR A 212 -4.04 -2.19 -23.42
N VAL A 213 -5.31 -1.77 -23.31
CA VAL A 213 -6.27 -1.82 -24.42
C VAL A 213 -6.68 -0.43 -24.86
N VAL A 214 -7.21 0.41 -23.96
CA VAL A 214 -7.76 1.71 -24.34
C VAL A 214 -6.65 2.69 -24.69
N PHE A 215 -5.58 2.73 -23.90
CA PHE A 215 -4.47 3.68 -24.06
C PHE A 215 -3.19 3.01 -24.61
N ALA A 216 -3.26 1.79 -25.14
CA ALA A 216 -2.11 1.03 -25.62
C ALA A 216 -1.24 1.78 -26.63
N SER A 217 -1.86 2.54 -27.53
CA SER A 217 -1.18 3.31 -28.58
C SER A 217 -0.92 4.78 -28.20
N ALA A 218 -1.43 5.22 -27.04
CA ALA A 218 -1.34 6.61 -26.61
C ALA A 218 -0.25 6.75 -25.53
N HIS A 219 0.69 7.66 -25.72
CA HIS A 219 1.71 7.97 -24.70
C HIS A 219 1.12 8.80 -23.54
N VAL A 220 0.09 8.26 -22.86
CA VAL A 220 -0.57 8.92 -21.73
C VAL A 220 0.15 8.57 -20.45
N ASN A 221 0.32 9.57 -19.57
CA ASN A 221 0.92 9.35 -18.26
C ASN A 221 0.11 8.34 -17.44
N VAL A 222 0.78 7.38 -16.83
CA VAL A 222 0.19 6.31 -15.99
C VAL A 222 -0.75 6.87 -14.91
N ILE A 223 -0.41 8.01 -14.30
CA ILE A 223 -1.23 8.68 -13.29
C ILE A 223 -2.61 9.04 -13.85
N ILE A 224 -2.66 9.55 -15.11
CA ILE A 224 -3.90 9.93 -15.77
C ILE A 224 -4.73 8.69 -16.11
N VAL A 225 -4.08 7.64 -16.63
CA VAL A 225 -4.77 6.38 -16.95
C VAL A 225 -5.39 5.76 -15.71
N CYS A 226 -4.65 5.70 -14.59
CA CYS A 226 -5.17 5.24 -13.31
C CYS A 226 -6.33 6.10 -12.81
N ALA A 227 -6.19 7.43 -12.86
CA ALA A 227 -7.24 8.34 -12.42
C ALA A 227 -8.53 8.17 -13.25
N LEU A 228 -8.42 8.02 -14.57
CA LEU A 228 -9.57 7.80 -15.46
C LEU A 228 -10.24 6.46 -15.20
N SER A 229 -9.47 5.37 -15.12
CA SER A 229 -10.01 4.04 -14.88
C SER A 229 -10.72 3.94 -13.52
N LEU A 230 -10.08 4.45 -12.47
CA LEU A 230 -10.63 4.49 -11.11
C LEU A 230 -11.81 5.46 -11.00
N GLY A 231 -11.78 6.57 -11.74
CA GLY A 231 -12.89 7.51 -11.84
C GLY A 231 -14.14 6.87 -12.44
N VAL A 232 -13.99 6.13 -13.55
CA VAL A 232 -15.09 5.36 -14.16
C VAL A 232 -15.60 4.29 -13.18
N TYR A 233 -14.70 3.52 -12.56
CA TYR A 233 -15.03 2.51 -11.56
C TYR A 233 -15.89 3.09 -10.43
N THR A 234 -15.41 4.12 -9.77
CA THR A 234 -16.08 4.74 -8.60
C THR A 234 -17.38 5.45 -9.00
N SER A 235 -17.48 5.96 -10.23
CA SER A 235 -18.69 6.63 -10.71
C SER A 235 -19.93 5.70 -10.70
N GLY A 236 -19.73 4.39 -10.92
CA GLY A 236 -20.79 3.39 -10.85
C GLY A 236 -21.49 3.33 -9.50
N SER A 237 -20.69 3.30 -8.43
CA SER A 237 -21.17 3.34 -7.04
C SER A 237 -21.80 4.70 -6.70
N LEU A 238 -21.16 5.81 -7.07
CA LEU A 238 -21.71 7.16 -6.82
C LEU A 238 -23.07 7.37 -7.53
N ILE A 239 -23.23 6.92 -8.77
CA ILE A 239 -24.52 6.96 -9.48
C ILE A 239 -25.59 6.22 -8.67
N ASN A 240 -25.25 5.06 -8.12
CA ASN A 240 -26.19 4.29 -7.32
C ASN A 240 -26.55 4.99 -6.00
N ILE A 241 -25.54 5.47 -5.26
CA ILE A 241 -25.73 6.22 -4.00
C ILE A 241 -26.63 7.43 -4.22
N PHE A 242 -26.36 8.22 -5.27
CA PHE A 242 -27.15 9.41 -5.58
C PHE A 242 -28.58 9.07 -5.96
N ASN A 243 -28.80 8.08 -6.82
CA ASN A 243 -30.13 7.69 -7.23
C ASN A 243 -30.98 7.18 -6.05
N VAL A 244 -30.41 6.31 -5.20
CA VAL A 244 -31.11 5.76 -4.05
C VAL A 244 -31.57 6.88 -3.10
N HIS A 245 -30.66 7.74 -2.68
CA HIS A 245 -30.98 8.75 -1.65
C HIS A 245 -31.82 9.92 -2.18
N LEU A 246 -31.64 10.31 -3.45
CA LEU A 246 -32.52 11.31 -4.06
C LEU A 246 -33.96 10.81 -4.22
N ASN A 247 -34.14 9.52 -4.52
CA ASN A 247 -35.48 8.92 -4.66
C ASN A 247 -36.12 8.59 -3.31
N GLN A 248 -35.35 8.50 -2.21
CA GLN A 248 -35.89 8.32 -0.86
C GLN A 248 -36.55 9.58 -0.26
N ILE A 249 -36.29 10.75 -0.83
CA ILE A 249 -36.91 12.00 -0.36
C ILE A 249 -38.42 11.94 -0.64
N ASN A 250 -39.20 12.09 0.43
CA ASN A 250 -40.64 12.05 0.35
C ASN A 250 -41.21 13.10 -0.63
N MET A 251 -42.14 12.70 -1.50
CA MET A 251 -42.75 13.61 -2.47
C MET A 251 -43.43 14.80 -1.83
N ASN A 252 -43.92 14.67 -0.61
CA ASN A 252 -44.48 15.80 0.15
C ASN A 252 -43.50 16.94 0.35
N GLN A 253 -42.16 16.65 0.45
CA GLN A 253 -41.13 17.67 0.51
C GLN A 253 -41.00 18.47 -0.80
N HIS A 254 -41.21 17.78 -1.93
CA HIS A 254 -41.24 18.43 -3.24
C HIS A 254 -42.44 19.36 -3.39
N TYR A 255 -43.63 18.90 -2.94
CA TYR A 255 -44.87 19.71 -2.98
C TYR A 255 -44.79 20.89 -2.01
N ALA A 256 -44.33 20.68 -0.77
CA ALA A 256 -44.16 21.74 0.20
C ALA A 256 -43.20 22.84 -0.30
N ALA A 257 -42.10 22.45 -0.93
CA ALA A 257 -41.15 23.41 -1.53
C ALA A 257 -41.79 24.21 -2.68
N GLU A 258 -42.64 23.58 -3.49
CA GLU A 258 -43.39 24.26 -4.58
C GLU A 258 -44.44 25.22 -4.05
N MET A 259 -45.11 24.87 -2.97
CA MET A 259 -46.06 25.75 -2.28
C MET A 259 -45.38 27.02 -1.72
N LEU A 260 -44.11 26.91 -1.32
CA LEU A 260 -43.25 28.07 -0.89
C LEU A 260 -42.66 28.84 -2.10
N GLY A 261 -43.06 28.53 -3.33
CA GLY A 261 -42.59 29.18 -4.55
C GLY A 261 -41.19 28.73 -5.02
N LEU A 262 -40.61 27.72 -4.38
CA LEU A 262 -39.29 27.17 -4.78
C LEU A 262 -39.45 26.21 -5.96
N LYS A 263 -39.03 26.65 -7.15
CA LYS A 263 -39.09 25.84 -8.39
C LYS A 263 -37.70 25.52 -8.93
N GLY A 264 -37.60 24.45 -9.71
CA GLY A 264 -36.37 24.07 -10.42
C GLY A 264 -35.15 23.91 -9.48
N TRP A 265 -34.04 24.53 -9.82
CA TRP A 265 -32.76 24.43 -9.06
C TRP A 265 -32.90 24.93 -7.61
N LYS A 266 -33.71 25.98 -7.35
CA LYS A 266 -33.92 26.50 -5.99
C LYS A 266 -34.53 25.45 -5.06
N LYS A 267 -35.51 24.67 -5.53
CA LYS A 267 -36.09 23.54 -4.80
C LYS A 267 -35.04 22.51 -4.41
N TYR A 268 -34.18 22.12 -5.37
CA TYR A 268 -33.11 21.16 -5.10
C TYR A 268 -32.09 21.73 -4.12
N ARG A 269 -31.60 22.95 -4.33
CA ARG A 269 -30.54 23.56 -3.53
C ARG A 269 -30.92 23.76 -2.05
N TYR A 270 -32.16 24.20 -1.79
CA TYR A 270 -32.56 24.60 -0.45
C TYR A 270 -33.36 23.53 0.32
N VAL A 271 -33.98 22.56 -0.35
CA VAL A 271 -34.85 21.57 0.31
C VAL A 271 -34.33 20.14 0.10
N ILE A 272 -34.11 19.72 -1.13
CA ILE A 272 -33.84 18.32 -1.45
C ILE A 272 -32.39 17.94 -1.17
N LEU A 273 -31.41 18.70 -1.67
CA LEU A 273 -29.98 18.36 -1.52
C LEU A 273 -29.52 18.31 -0.05
N PRO A 274 -29.87 19.28 0.85
CA PRO A 274 -29.46 19.18 2.22
C PRO A 274 -29.95 17.92 2.93
N GLN A 275 -31.15 17.47 2.61
CA GLN A 275 -31.72 16.24 3.18
C GLN A 275 -31.09 14.99 2.59
N ALA A 276 -30.83 14.98 1.27
CA ALA A 276 -30.26 13.83 0.57
C ALA A 276 -28.77 13.64 0.84
N VAL A 277 -27.98 14.73 0.89
CA VAL A 277 -26.50 14.66 1.02
C VAL A 277 -26.08 14.13 2.38
N LYS A 278 -26.82 14.48 3.46
CA LYS A 278 -26.47 14.04 4.82
C LYS A 278 -26.31 12.51 4.95
N PRO A 279 -27.30 11.68 4.53
CA PRO A 279 -27.14 10.23 4.57
C PRO A 279 -26.21 9.67 3.48
N MET A 280 -25.95 10.39 2.39
CA MET A 280 -24.99 9.98 1.36
C MET A 280 -23.53 10.10 1.83
N LEU A 281 -23.23 11.03 2.72
CA LEU A 281 -21.85 11.42 3.09
C LEU A 281 -21.00 10.24 3.59
N PRO A 282 -21.47 9.39 4.52
CA PRO A 282 -20.68 8.24 4.97
C PRO A 282 -20.42 7.23 3.85
N LEU A 283 -21.35 7.08 2.90
CA LEU A 283 -21.18 6.18 1.75
C LEU A 283 -20.19 6.75 0.75
N ILE A 284 -20.26 8.05 0.46
CA ILE A 284 -19.28 8.76 -0.38
C ILE A 284 -17.89 8.66 0.24
N ALA A 285 -17.76 8.83 1.57
CA ALA A 285 -16.49 8.67 2.27
C ALA A 285 -15.96 7.22 2.19
N ALA A 286 -16.83 6.22 2.24
CA ALA A 286 -16.45 4.82 2.07
C ALA A 286 -15.90 4.57 0.66
N GLU A 287 -16.59 5.04 -0.38
CA GLU A 287 -16.15 4.93 -1.77
C GLU A 287 -14.84 5.69 -2.03
N ALA A 288 -14.69 6.88 -1.48
CA ALA A 288 -13.44 7.64 -1.57
C ALA A 288 -12.25 6.87 -0.95
N LYS A 289 -12.46 6.17 0.16
CA LYS A 289 -11.42 5.28 0.75
C LYS A 289 -11.15 4.04 -0.10
N VAL A 290 -12.15 3.49 -0.77
CA VAL A 290 -11.96 2.39 -1.74
C VAL A 290 -11.11 2.88 -2.91
N LEU A 291 -11.42 4.04 -3.48
CA LEU A 291 -10.64 4.65 -4.55
C LEU A 291 -9.20 4.94 -4.10
N LEU A 292 -9.01 5.52 -2.91
CA LEU A 292 -7.66 5.78 -2.37
C LEU A 292 -6.83 4.49 -2.30
N ARG A 293 -7.40 3.39 -1.78
CA ARG A 293 -6.69 2.10 -1.73
C ARG A 293 -6.40 1.55 -3.12
N ALA A 294 -7.31 1.74 -4.07
CA ALA A 294 -7.14 1.26 -5.43
C ALA A 294 -6.03 1.99 -6.21
N THR A 295 -5.62 3.21 -5.79
CA THR A 295 -4.45 3.89 -6.39
C THR A 295 -3.17 3.09 -6.22
N SER A 296 -3.07 2.22 -5.21
CA SER A 296 -1.91 1.35 -4.99
C SER A 296 -1.69 0.29 -6.08
N TYR A 297 -2.66 0.10 -6.97
CA TYR A 297 -2.50 -0.79 -8.12
C TYR A 297 -1.72 -0.16 -9.28
N ALA A 298 -1.43 1.14 -9.23
CA ALA A 298 -0.63 1.81 -10.24
C ALA A 298 0.78 1.23 -10.39
N GLY A 299 1.35 0.73 -9.31
CA GLY A 299 2.66 0.06 -9.31
C GLY A 299 2.76 -1.13 -10.26
N TYR A 300 1.65 -1.83 -10.52
CA TYR A 300 1.60 -2.97 -11.46
C TYR A 300 1.70 -2.59 -12.94
N ILE A 301 1.48 -1.30 -13.26
CA ILE A 301 1.61 -0.76 -14.62
C ILE A 301 2.71 0.30 -14.70
N SER A 302 3.80 0.10 -13.93
CA SER A 302 4.97 0.97 -13.86
C SER A 302 4.70 2.37 -13.31
N GLY A 303 3.60 2.57 -12.60
CA GLY A 303 3.32 3.80 -11.88
C GLY A 303 4.13 3.89 -10.58
N LEU A 304 4.69 5.07 -10.30
CA LEU A 304 5.38 5.33 -9.04
C LEU A 304 4.36 5.85 -8.00
N ASP A 305 3.70 4.92 -7.31
CA ASP A 305 2.81 5.20 -6.17
C ASP A 305 3.51 4.94 -4.83
N LEU A 306 2.84 5.19 -3.71
CA LEU A 306 3.38 4.95 -2.37
C LEU A 306 3.76 3.49 -2.12
N VAL A 307 2.99 2.53 -2.65
CA VAL A 307 3.27 1.10 -2.45
C VAL A 307 4.49 0.67 -3.26
N LYS A 308 4.63 1.16 -4.51
CA LYS A 308 5.82 0.91 -5.33
C LYS A 308 7.08 1.53 -4.71
N VAL A 309 6.98 2.72 -4.14
CA VAL A 309 8.08 3.34 -3.38
C VAL A 309 8.48 2.45 -2.21
N THR A 310 7.52 1.90 -1.48
CA THR A 310 7.79 0.97 -0.36
C THR A 310 8.55 -0.27 -0.84
N GLU A 311 8.16 -0.81 -2.01
CA GLU A 311 8.86 -1.94 -2.63
C GLU A 311 10.30 -1.61 -3.00
N ILE A 312 10.54 -0.42 -3.58
CA ILE A 312 11.89 0.05 -3.92
C ILE A 312 12.74 0.17 -2.64
N ILE A 313 12.25 0.89 -1.62
CA ILE A 313 12.98 1.06 -0.36
C ILE A 313 13.27 -0.29 0.30
N ARG A 314 12.29 -1.20 0.34
CA ARG A 314 12.45 -2.55 0.87
C ARG A 314 13.55 -3.32 0.14
N ASN A 315 13.58 -3.25 -1.19
CA ASN A 315 14.58 -3.96 -1.98
C ASN A 315 15.99 -3.37 -1.81
N ASP A 316 16.09 -2.06 -1.62
CA ASP A 316 17.37 -1.37 -1.45
C ASP A 316 17.92 -1.49 -0.02
N THR A 317 17.05 -1.40 0.99
CA THR A 317 17.45 -1.41 2.41
C THR A 317 17.38 -2.79 3.05
N TYR A 318 16.71 -3.75 2.39
CA TYR A 318 16.35 -5.07 2.93
C TYR A 318 15.52 -5.00 4.23
N ASP A 319 15.04 -3.83 4.59
CA ASP A 319 14.12 -3.64 5.71
C ASP A 319 12.67 -3.68 5.21
N VAL A 320 11.93 -4.68 5.68
CA VAL A 320 10.51 -4.88 5.31
C VAL A 320 9.58 -4.09 6.25
N LEU A 321 9.95 -4.00 7.53
CA LEU A 321 9.06 -3.51 8.57
C LEU A 321 8.82 -2.00 8.47
N VAL A 322 9.90 -1.21 8.43
CA VAL A 322 9.80 0.26 8.47
C VAL A 322 9.06 0.81 7.24
N PRO A 323 9.38 0.41 5.98
CA PRO A 323 8.65 0.89 4.82
C PRO A 323 7.16 0.51 4.83
N LEU A 324 6.81 -0.71 5.25
CA LEU A 324 5.40 -1.15 5.34
C LEU A 324 4.62 -0.39 6.41
N LEU A 325 5.22 -0.15 7.57
CA LEU A 325 4.59 0.65 8.62
C LEU A 325 4.41 2.09 8.18
N MET A 326 5.41 2.67 7.54
CA MET A 326 5.36 4.03 7.01
C MET A 326 4.20 4.20 6.01
N VAL A 327 4.10 3.34 5.00
CA VAL A 327 3.01 3.45 4.02
C VAL A 327 1.64 3.24 4.67
N SER A 328 1.55 2.31 5.63
CA SER A 328 0.30 2.05 6.36
C SER A 328 -0.16 3.29 7.14
N VAL A 329 0.75 3.97 7.82
CA VAL A 329 0.46 5.24 8.54
C VAL A 329 0.03 6.33 7.57
N ILE A 330 0.71 6.49 6.43
CA ILE A 330 0.36 7.49 5.42
C ILE A 330 -1.07 7.25 4.91
N PHE A 331 -1.42 6.00 4.53
CA PHE A 331 -2.78 5.67 4.08
C PHE A 331 -3.84 5.88 5.17
N LEU A 332 -3.53 5.60 6.44
CA LEU A 332 -4.43 5.87 7.57
C LEU A 332 -4.69 7.37 7.72
N VAL A 333 -3.63 8.19 7.68
CA VAL A 333 -3.74 9.65 7.76
C VAL A 333 -4.53 10.20 6.57
N MET A 334 -4.23 9.77 5.34
CA MET A 334 -4.98 10.18 4.16
C MET A 334 -6.47 9.81 4.26
N SER A 335 -6.76 8.59 4.72
CA SER A 335 -8.14 8.13 4.92
C SER A 335 -8.89 8.96 5.97
N HIS A 336 -8.22 9.36 7.04
CA HIS A 336 -8.80 10.23 8.07
C HIS A 336 -9.09 11.64 7.53
N ILE A 337 -8.14 12.23 6.82
CA ILE A 337 -8.29 13.54 6.18
C ILE A 337 -9.49 13.58 5.23
N ILE A 338 -9.72 12.50 4.46
CA ILE A 338 -10.86 12.38 3.53
C ILE A 338 -12.19 12.48 4.31
N VAL A 339 -12.33 11.74 5.41
CA VAL A 339 -13.57 11.71 6.21
C VAL A 339 -13.84 13.07 6.84
N GLU A 340 -12.83 13.65 7.49
CA GLU A 340 -12.95 14.96 8.13
C GLU A 340 -13.19 16.07 7.09
N GLY A 341 -12.51 16.03 5.96
CA GLY A 341 -12.69 16.98 4.87
C GLY A 341 -14.10 16.97 4.29
N LEU A 342 -14.67 15.79 4.06
CA LEU A 342 -16.06 15.67 3.58
C LEU A 342 -17.06 16.19 4.60
N SER A 343 -16.86 15.89 5.88
CA SER A 343 -17.70 16.40 6.98
C SER A 343 -17.62 17.93 7.09
N ALA A 344 -16.43 18.50 6.97
CA ALA A 344 -16.22 19.94 6.99
C ALA A 344 -16.90 20.65 5.81
N ILE A 345 -16.79 20.06 4.59
CA ILE A 345 -17.45 20.58 3.39
C ILE A 345 -18.97 20.57 3.58
N TYR A 346 -19.52 19.47 4.09
CA TYR A 346 -20.95 19.40 4.39
C TYR A 346 -21.40 20.48 5.36
N ASN A 347 -20.73 20.60 6.51
CA ASN A 347 -21.06 21.57 7.54
C ASN A 347 -20.99 23.01 7.01
N LYS A 348 -19.98 23.33 6.18
CA LYS A 348 -19.86 24.65 5.55
C LYS A 348 -20.96 24.92 4.51
N ALA A 349 -21.35 23.89 3.75
CA ALA A 349 -22.30 24.05 2.64
C ALA A 349 -23.77 24.09 3.09
N PHE A 350 -24.11 23.41 4.20
CA PHE A 350 -25.49 23.16 4.61
C PHE A 350 -25.77 23.52 6.08
N LYS A 351 -24.82 24.17 6.78
CA LYS A 351 -25.05 24.70 8.12
C LYS A 351 -25.97 25.93 7.98
N TYR A 352 -27.23 25.70 8.24
CA TYR A 352 -28.16 26.79 8.53
C TYR A 352 -28.03 27.08 10.04
N ASP A 353 -27.65 28.30 10.37
CA ASP A 353 -27.73 28.84 11.74
C ASP A 353 -29.17 28.89 12.19
#